data_35924f00931f3132e4c293516ec7936f
#
_entry.id   35924f00931f3132e4c293516ec7936f
#
_cell.length_a   1.000
_cell.length_b   1.000
_cell.length_c   1.000
_cell.angle_alpha   90.00
_cell.angle_beta   90.00
_cell.angle_gamma   90.00
#
_symmetry.space_group_name_H-M   'P 1'
#
loop_
_entity.id
_entity.type
_entity.pdbx_description
1 polymer ?
#
loop_
_entity_poly.entity_id
_entity_poly.type
_entity_poly.pdbx_seq_one_letter_code
_entity_poly.pdbx_strand_id
1 'polypeptide(L)'
;MPKISIIGAGVSGQGLAFLASRLGGDVFVSEQKNIPDEVKKIFKENKIDFEEGKNTSKVFEGVDEILISSGIPPQSEILIEAQKHNVKMTGELDFVLPHIKTDRLICVTGSNGKSTVTSLIGHIFNKAGCKTGTGGNLGTASSTFTQENFDAVVLELSSFQLARAKNNMHSLVSIVTNLAPDHIDWHGSYENYVEAKSRVLSLRDPEGYGIIQDRDYEMLKPSGKIIVLSWNKTPEHKTVGNIFMGEDKAELTLNGKTELLFNYSDTDLIGSHNLENVAMSLCALKLTLSMSSYEPKFLLEGFKPLPHRCELAGIIDGVQYVDDSKGTNVAASVTAMQCIKGRKVVILGGQGKGESYEPLAEVVKAECDYAVLIGEEAEKIQSALKNSGFENFRRVSTMEEAVKIAKDFAKPGMVVLLSPACTSWDMYSSYKKRGEHFCSIVKSLSK
;
A
#
# COMPACT_ATOMS: atom_id res chain seq x y z
N MET A 1 0.23 22.96 29.57
CA MET A 1 0.16 22.34 28.25
C MET A 1 1.07 21.13 28.26
N PRO A 2 0.64 19.95 27.76
CA PRO A 2 1.52 18.80 27.70
C PRO A 2 2.67 19.07 26.74
N LYS A 3 3.88 18.71 27.14
CA LYS A 3 5.07 18.78 26.27
C LYS A 3 5.17 17.52 25.46
N ILE A 4 5.12 17.65 24.15
CA ILE A 4 5.07 16.53 23.20
C ILE A 4 6.26 16.60 22.27
N SER A 5 7.09 15.57 22.26
CA SER A 5 8.14 15.40 21.26
C SER A 5 7.68 14.48 20.13
N ILE A 6 8.14 14.76 18.93
CA ILE A 6 7.85 13.95 17.74
C ILE A 6 9.16 13.52 17.11
N ILE A 7 9.33 12.21 16.91
CA ILE A 7 10.50 11.67 16.22
C ILE A 7 10.16 11.45 14.76
N GLY A 8 10.84 12.21 13.88
CA GLY A 8 10.69 12.20 12.43
C GLY A 8 9.80 13.33 11.91
N ALA A 9 10.24 14.03 10.85
CA ALA A 9 9.56 15.15 10.19
C ALA A 9 8.99 14.79 8.80
N GLY A 10 8.85 13.51 8.49
CA GLY A 10 8.14 13.04 7.29
C GLY A 10 6.65 13.37 7.33
N VAL A 11 5.89 12.95 6.30
CA VAL A 11 4.44 13.25 6.18
C VAL A 11 3.67 12.87 7.46
N SER A 12 3.95 11.70 8.03
CA SER A 12 3.36 11.21 9.28
C SER A 12 3.69 12.12 10.46
N GLY A 13 4.99 12.45 10.64
CA GLY A 13 5.46 13.29 11.73
C GLY A 13 4.91 14.73 11.67
N GLN A 14 4.84 15.31 10.47
CA GLN A 14 4.17 16.61 10.25
C GLN A 14 2.71 16.55 10.68
N GLY A 15 1.99 15.51 10.26
CA GLY A 15 0.59 15.31 10.63
C GLY A 15 0.38 15.19 12.14
N LEU A 16 1.27 14.47 12.83
CA LEU A 16 1.29 14.36 14.29
C LEU A 16 1.56 15.72 14.95
N ALA A 17 2.53 16.50 14.43
CA ALA A 17 2.89 17.78 14.97
C ALA A 17 1.72 18.79 14.90
N PHE A 18 1.04 18.85 13.76
CA PHE A 18 -0.12 19.73 13.60
C PHE A 18 -1.30 19.30 14.48
N LEU A 19 -1.56 18.00 14.58
CA LEU A 19 -2.63 17.52 15.46
C LEU A 19 -2.32 17.83 16.93
N ALA A 20 -1.10 17.51 17.40
CA ALA A 20 -0.68 17.76 18.77
C ALA A 20 -0.73 19.26 19.14
N SER A 21 -0.24 20.13 18.25
CA SER A 21 -0.32 21.59 18.42
C SER A 21 -1.77 22.07 18.49
N ARG A 22 -2.66 21.59 17.62
CA ARG A 22 -4.09 21.93 17.63
C ARG A 22 -4.81 21.45 18.90
N LEU A 23 -4.35 20.36 19.50
CA LEU A 23 -4.85 19.85 20.79
C LEU A 23 -4.28 20.62 21.99
N GLY A 24 -3.48 21.66 21.76
CA GLY A 24 -2.92 22.53 22.80
C GLY A 24 -1.61 22.02 23.40
N GLY A 25 -0.91 21.12 22.71
CA GLY A 25 0.42 20.64 23.11
C GLY A 25 1.51 21.67 22.80
N ASP A 26 2.55 21.70 23.65
CA ASP A 26 3.84 22.33 23.40
C ASP A 26 4.70 21.32 22.61
N VAL A 27 4.91 21.59 21.31
CA VAL A 27 5.37 20.57 20.35
C VAL A 27 6.81 20.83 19.91
N PHE A 28 7.63 19.80 20.03
CA PHE A 28 9.01 19.75 19.53
C PHE A 28 9.20 18.60 18.53
N VAL A 29 9.72 18.89 17.32
CA VAL A 29 9.98 17.87 16.29
C VAL A 29 11.49 17.64 16.17
N SER A 30 11.92 16.39 16.23
CA SER A 30 13.32 16.01 16.05
C SER A 30 13.47 15.15 14.79
N GLU A 31 14.33 15.59 13.87
CA GLU A 31 14.60 14.90 12.60
C GLU A 31 16.10 14.68 12.40
N GLN A 32 16.49 13.43 12.15
CA GLN A 32 17.89 13.07 11.94
C GLN A 32 18.46 13.59 10.61
N LYS A 33 17.60 13.78 9.61
CA LYS A 33 17.95 14.35 8.31
C LYS A 33 17.63 15.84 8.26
N ASN A 34 17.99 16.49 7.17
CA ASN A 34 17.58 17.87 6.93
C ASN A 34 16.07 17.93 6.67
N ILE A 35 15.40 18.89 7.29
CA ILE A 35 13.99 19.19 7.05
C ILE A 35 13.88 20.13 5.85
N PRO A 36 13.01 19.86 4.85
CA PRO A 36 12.79 20.78 3.74
C PRO A 36 12.39 22.19 4.22
N ASP A 37 12.88 23.23 3.56
CA ASP A 37 12.65 24.62 4.00
C ASP A 37 11.17 25.01 4.04
N GLU A 38 10.36 24.45 3.14
CA GLU A 38 8.91 24.63 3.15
C GLU A 38 8.29 24.08 4.44
N VAL A 39 8.74 22.92 4.91
CA VAL A 39 8.27 22.31 6.16
C VAL A 39 8.70 23.12 7.37
N LYS A 40 9.96 23.60 7.40
CA LYS A 40 10.46 24.51 8.47
C LYS A 40 9.62 25.78 8.56
N LYS A 41 9.24 26.36 7.40
CA LYS A 41 8.38 27.53 7.37
C LYS A 41 7.02 27.25 8.00
N ILE A 42 6.40 26.13 7.62
CA ILE A 42 5.10 25.72 8.17
C ILE A 42 5.19 25.43 9.68
N PHE A 43 6.26 24.80 10.16
CA PHE A 43 6.46 24.58 11.60
C PHE A 43 6.55 25.91 12.36
N LYS A 44 7.33 26.90 11.87
CA LYS A 44 7.45 28.23 12.47
C LYS A 44 6.10 28.95 12.50
N GLU A 45 5.34 28.92 11.42
CA GLU A 45 4.00 29.55 11.34
C GLU A 45 3.02 28.95 12.37
N ASN A 46 3.17 27.67 12.71
CA ASN A 46 2.36 26.97 13.69
C ASN A 46 2.99 26.92 15.10
N LYS A 47 4.07 27.68 15.34
CA LYS A 47 4.80 27.71 16.62
C LYS A 47 5.26 26.34 17.10
N ILE A 48 5.70 25.50 16.17
CA ILE A 48 6.26 24.18 16.43
C ILE A 48 7.77 24.32 16.40
N ASP A 49 8.43 24.04 17.52
CA ASP A 49 9.87 24.00 17.62
C ASP A 49 10.43 22.74 16.98
N PHE A 50 11.64 22.83 16.41
CA PHE A 50 12.25 21.66 15.77
C PHE A 50 13.79 21.69 15.83
N GLU A 51 14.38 20.50 15.65
CA GLU A 51 15.80 20.30 15.35
C GLU A 51 15.96 19.40 14.11
N GLU A 52 17.08 19.54 13.44
CA GLU A 52 17.43 18.76 12.25
C GLU A 52 18.91 18.33 12.24
N GLY A 53 19.24 17.29 11.46
CA GLY A 53 20.60 16.75 11.31
C GLY A 53 21.03 15.82 12.43
N LYS A 54 20.34 15.81 13.54
CA LYS A 54 20.59 14.92 14.70
C LYS A 54 19.37 14.89 15.61
N ASN A 55 19.29 13.86 16.44
CA ASN A 55 18.37 13.81 17.57
C ASN A 55 19.15 14.12 18.85
N THR A 56 18.74 15.12 19.62
CA THR A 56 19.38 15.50 20.89
C THR A 56 18.55 15.01 22.08
N SER A 57 19.10 15.18 23.30
CA SER A 57 18.38 14.85 24.54
C SER A 57 17.10 15.67 24.75
N LYS A 58 16.90 16.77 24.03
CA LYS A 58 15.65 17.54 24.03
C LYS A 58 14.41 16.71 23.71
N VAL A 59 14.58 15.59 22.97
CA VAL A 59 13.48 14.67 22.62
C VAL A 59 12.81 14.09 23.86
N PHE A 60 13.53 13.92 24.97
CA PHE A 60 13.02 13.27 26.18
C PHE A 60 13.17 14.11 27.46
N GLU A 61 13.83 15.27 27.42
CA GLU A 61 14.01 16.14 28.59
C GLU A 61 12.74 16.91 28.93
N GLY A 62 12.09 16.54 30.05
CA GLY A 62 10.89 17.22 30.55
C GLY A 62 9.68 17.09 29.62
N VAL A 63 9.63 16.00 28.86
CA VAL A 63 8.56 15.68 27.90
C VAL A 63 7.58 14.72 28.51
N ASP A 64 6.27 14.98 28.32
CA ASP A 64 5.19 14.14 28.83
C ASP A 64 4.93 12.92 27.92
N GLU A 65 5.08 13.11 26.60
CA GLU A 65 4.82 12.06 25.60
C GLU A 65 5.68 12.22 24.36
N ILE A 66 6.16 11.09 23.83
CA ILE A 66 6.89 11.00 22.55
C ILE A 66 6.00 10.35 21.52
N LEU A 67 5.70 11.07 20.43
CA LEU A 67 5.00 10.53 19.28
C LEU A 67 6.00 10.05 18.24
N ILE A 68 5.79 8.85 17.75
CA ILE A 68 6.75 8.20 16.83
C ILE A 68 6.16 8.15 15.43
N SER A 69 6.83 8.81 14.47
CA SER A 69 6.50 8.66 13.04
C SER A 69 6.71 7.21 12.59
N SER A 70 5.81 6.72 11.77
CA SER A 70 5.76 5.31 11.35
C SER A 70 7.03 4.81 10.65
N GLY A 71 7.76 5.68 9.96
CA GLY A 71 8.98 5.34 9.23
C GLY A 71 10.22 5.08 10.09
N ILE A 72 10.20 5.38 11.40
CA ILE A 72 11.35 5.20 12.29
C ILE A 72 11.50 3.70 12.64
N PRO A 73 12.64 3.04 12.35
CA PRO A 73 12.82 1.63 12.69
C PRO A 73 12.79 1.36 14.21
N PRO A 74 12.26 0.23 14.68
CA PRO A 74 12.21 -0.10 16.11
C PRO A 74 13.57 -0.13 16.78
N GLN A 75 14.61 -0.52 16.06
CA GLN A 75 16.00 -0.65 16.52
C GLN A 75 16.79 0.65 16.42
N SER A 76 16.18 1.78 16.08
CA SER A 76 16.88 3.07 15.99
C SER A 76 17.40 3.51 17.37
N GLU A 77 18.61 4.07 17.40
CA GLU A 77 19.29 4.53 18.64
C GLU A 77 18.40 5.48 19.44
N ILE A 78 17.69 6.39 18.77
CA ILE A 78 16.80 7.35 19.44
C ILE A 78 15.66 6.67 20.21
N LEU A 79 15.10 5.57 19.69
CA LEU A 79 14.03 4.84 20.39
C LEU A 79 14.59 4.00 21.56
N ILE A 80 15.79 3.42 21.37
CA ILE A 80 16.48 2.72 22.46
C ILE A 80 16.79 3.69 23.61
N GLU A 81 17.24 4.90 23.27
CA GLU A 81 17.53 5.92 24.28
C GLU A 81 16.25 6.43 24.96
N ALA A 82 15.20 6.70 24.19
CA ALA A 82 13.91 7.12 24.73
C ALA A 82 13.31 6.13 25.76
N GLN A 83 13.50 4.82 25.54
CA GLN A 83 13.07 3.79 26.49
C GLN A 83 13.73 3.93 27.87
N LYS A 84 15.00 4.36 27.93
CA LYS A 84 15.73 4.54 29.20
C LYS A 84 15.18 5.72 30.01
N HIS A 85 14.59 6.70 29.37
CA HIS A 85 14.00 7.88 30.01
C HIS A 85 12.59 7.65 30.58
N ASN A 86 12.01 6.45 30.38
CA ASN A 86 10.69 6.07 30.86
C ASN A 86 9.55 7.05 30.47
N VAL A 87 9.70 7.73 29.32
CA VAL A 87 8.67 8.61 28.75
C VAL A 87 7.65 7.78 27.98
N LYS A 88 6.39 8.13 28.07
CA LYS A 88 5.31 7.50 27.32
C LYS A 88 5.59 7.63 25.80
N MET A 89 5.63 6.51 25.07
CA MET A 89 5.81 6.48 23.63
C MET A 89 4.55 5.98 22.93
N THR A 90 4.03 6.79 22.00
CA THR A 90 2.77 6.52 21.28
C THR A 90 2.99 6.50 19.77
N GLY A 91 2.47 5.47 19.14
CA GLY A 91 2.49 5.36 17.67
C GLY A 91 1.44 6.27 17.02
N GLU A 92 1.62 6.51 15.71
CA GLU A 92 0.73 7.39 14.93
C GLU A 92 -0.74 7.02 15.07
N LEU A 93 -1.08 5.74 14.89
CA LEU A 93 -2.49 5.30 14.90
C LEU A 93 -3.13 5.49 16.27
N ASP A 94 -2.43 5.14 17.34
CA ASP A 94 -2.93 5.29 18.71
C ASP A 94 -3.18 6.75 19.10
N PHE A 95 -2.42 7.69 18.49
CA PHE A 95 -2.60 9.12 18.72
C PHE A 95 -3.67 9.73 17.83
N VAL A 96 -3.76 9.34 16.54
CA VAL A 96 -4.64 10.00 15.56
C VAL A 96 -6.07 9.48 15.61
N LEU A 97 -6.26 8.14 15.67
CA LEU A 97 -7.58 7.52 15.49
C LEU A 97 -8.63 7.98 16.49
N PRO A 98 -8.33 8.22 17.78
CA PRO A 98 -9.32 8.73 18.75
C PRO A 98 -9.88 10.13 18.39
N HIS A 99 -9.22 10.86 17.50
CA HIS A 99 -9.64 12.20 17.08
C HIS A 99 -10.34 12.23 15.71
N ILE A 100 -10.45 11.13 15.01
CA ILE A 100 -11.24 11.01 13.78
C ILE A 100 -12.71 10.88 14.14
N LYS A 101 -13.53 11.77 13.57
CA LYS A 101 -14.98 11.81 13.85
C LYS A 101 -15.73 11.17 12.69
N THR A 102 -15.99 9.87 12.82
CA THR A 102 -16.79 9.10 11.88
C THR A 102 -17.41 7.89 12.60
N ASP A 103 -18.62 7.51 12.19
CA ASP A 103 -19.26 6.26 12.63
C ASP A 103 -18.82 5.06 11.79
N ARG A 104 -18.12 5.29 10.66
CA ARG A 104 -17.69 4.26 9.72
C ARG A 104 -16.21 4.37 9.40
N LEU A 105 -15.39 3.86 10.32
CA LEU A 105 -13.96 3.70 10.06
C LEU A 105 -13.69 2.36 9.39
N ILE A 106 -13.02 2.40 8.24
CA ILE A 106 -12.60 1.23 7.46
C ILE A 106 -11.08 1.26 7.35
N CYS A 107 -10.42 0.18 7.79
CA CYS A 107 -8.97 0.07 7.78
C CYS A 107 -8.53 -0.98 6.75
N VAL A 108 -7.61 -0.62 5.85
CA VAL A 108 -7.12 -1.48 4.78
C VAL A 108 -5.61 -1.65 4.88
N THR A 109 -5.16 -2.90 4.97
CA THR A 109 -3.75 -3.27 4.86
C THR A 109 -3.56 -4.45 3.89
N GLY A 110 -2.35 -4.96 3.78
CA GLY A 110 -1.95 -6.09 2.93
C GLY A 110 -0.61 -5.83 2.27
N SER A 111 -0.09 -6.79 1.53
CA SER A 111 1.16 -6.61 0.77
C SER A 111 0.89 -5.81 -0.51
N ASN A 112 -0.03 -6.25 -1.33
CA ASN A 112 -0.44 -5.62 -2.58
C ASN A 112 -1.93 -5.26 -2.57
N GLY A 113 -2.40 -4.38 -3.47
CA GLY A 113 -3.82 -4.02 -3.58
C GLY A 113 -4.34 -2.99 -2.60
N LYS A 114 -3.67 -2.70 -1.47
CA LYS A 114 -4.09 -1.72 -0.45
C LYS A 114 -4.65 -0.43 -1.02
N SER A 115 -3.84 0.27 -1.80
CA SER A 115 -4.21 1.59 -2.34
C SER A 115 -5.39 1.50 -3.31
N THR A 116 -5.49 0.41 -4.08
CA THR A 116 -6.63 0.15 -4.98
C THR A 116 -7.91 -0.04 -4.17
N VAL A 117 -7.88 -0.92 -3.17
CA VAL A 117 -9.04 -1.16 -2.28
C VAL A 117 -9.44 0.11 -1.53
N THR A 118 -8.48 0.83 -0.94
CA THR A 118 -8.75 2.09 -0.23
C THR A 118 -9.39 3.13 -1.13
N SER A 119 -8.84 3.37 -2.33
CA SER A 119 -9.39 4.33 -3.28
C SER A 119 -10.74 3.90 -3.84
N LEU A 120 -10.91 2.59 -4.09
CA LEU A 120 -12.16 2.04 -4.61
C LEU A 120 -13.28 2.13 -3.57
N ILE A 121 -13.02 1.80 -2.30
CA ILE A 121 -13.98 2.00 -1.22
C ILE A 121 -14.37 3.48 -1.14
N GLY A 122 -13.39 4.40 -1.15
CA GLY A 122 -13.68 5.84 -1.17
C GLY A 122 -14.56 6.26 -2.34
N HIS A 123 -14.29 5.74 -3.54
CA HIS A 123 -15.08 6.01 -4.73
C HIS A 123 -16.53 5.49 -4.59
N ILE A 124 -16.71 4.22 -4.19
CA ILE A 124 -18.06 3.63 -4.10
C ILE A 124 -18.90 4.25 -2.97
N PHE A 125 -18.28 4.65 -1.86
CA PHE A 125 -18.98 5.36 -0.79
C PHE A 125 -19.41 6.77 -1.22
N ASN A 126 -18.55 7.50 -1.95
CA ASN A 126 -18.95 8.79 -2.54
C ASN A 126 -20.08 8.63 -3.56
N LYS A 127 -20.04 7.58 -4.42
CA LYS A 127 -21.14 7.24 -5.35
C LYS A 127 -22.44 6.88 -4.60
N ALA A 128 -22.32 6.26 -3.41
CA ALA A 128 -23.45 5.97 -2.53
C ALA A 128 -23.95 7.21 -1.75
N GLY A 129 -23.38 8.40 -1.98
CA GLY A 129 -23.81 9.67 -1.37
C GLY A 129 -23.15 9.98 -0.02
N CYS A 130 -22.13 9.23 0.42
CA CYS A 130 -21.42 9.49 1.67
C CYS A 130 -20.29 10.52 1.47
N LYS A 131 -20.16 11.48 2.38
CA LYS A 131 -18.96 12.31 2.49
C LYS A 131 -17.82 11.45 3.04
N THR A 132 -16.88 11.04 2.18
CA THR A 132 -15.86 10.05 2.53
C THR A 132 -14.46 10.65 2.57
N GLY A 133 -13.77 10.48 3.71
CA GLY A 133 -12.34 10.72 3.83
C GLY A 133 -11.55 9.50 3.38
N THR A 134 -10.56 9.68 2.48
CA THR A 134 -9.74 8.57 1.94
C THR A 134 -8.26 8.93 2.03
N GLY A 135 -7.46 8.13 2.73
CA GLY A 135 -6.04 8.45 2.93
C GLY A 135 -5.30 7.47 3.83
N GLY A 136 -4.46 8.00 4.72
CA GLY A 136 -3.55 7.24 5.58
C GLY A 136 -2.16 7.13 4.97
N ASN A 137 -1.67 5.93 4.74
CA ASN A 137 -0.43 5.70 3.99
C ASN A 137 -0.57 6.04 2.48
N LEU A 138 -1.78 6.28 2.02
CA LEU A 138 -2.12 6.71 0.67
C LEU A 138 -2.40 8.22 0.65
N GLY A 139 -1.46 9.01 0.10
CA GLY A 139 -1.69 10.43 -0.22
C GLY A 139 -1.92 11.32 1.01
N THR A 140 -3.17 11.48 1.43
CA THR A 140 -3.57 12.36 2.54
C THR A 140 -3.28 11.70 3.89
N ALA A 141 -2.54 12.37 4.78
CA ALA A 141 -2.23 11.84 6.11
C ALA A 141 -3.51 11.60 6.94
N SER A 142 -3.51 10.54 7.75
CA SER A 142 -4.63 10.16 8.64
C SER A 142 -5.07 11.31 9.56
N SER A 143 -4.13 12.10 10.05
CA SER A 143 -4.37 13.27 10.91
C SER A 143 -5.22 14.37 10.26
N THR A 144 -5.26 14.45 8.94
CA THR A 144 -6.11 15.43 8.21
C THR A 144 -7.59 15.17 8.48
N PHE A 145 -8.01 13.91 8.64
CA PHE A 145 -9.40 13.54 8.88
C PHE A 145 -9.91 13.83 10.29
N THR A 146 -9.07 14.42 11.15
CA THR A 146 -9.47 14.90 12.49
C THR A 146 -10.03 16.33 12.47
N GLN A 147 -10.04 17.01 11.31
CA GLN A 147 -10.41 18.42 11.20
C GLN A 147 -11.90 18.64 11.00
N GLU A 148 -12.61 17.68 10.43
CA GLU A 148 -14.03 17.76 10.13
C GLU A 148 -14.71 16.39 10.28
N ASN A 149 -16.04 16.37 10.19
CA ASN A 149 -16.82 15.14 10.27
C ASN A 149 -16.97 14.51 8.88
N PHE A 150 -16.89 13.19 8.84
CA PHE A 150 -17.11 12.37 7.64
C PHE A 150 -18.18 11.30 7.93
N ASP A 151 -18.97 10.95 6.91
CA ASP A 151 -19.89 9.82 7.00
C ASP A 151 -19.12 8.49 7.02
N ALA A 152 -17.97 8.45 6.36
CA ALA A 152 -17.04 7.33 6.40
C ALA A 152 -15.59 7.81 6.27
N VAL A 153 -14.65 7.11 6.92
CA VAL A 153 -13.21 7.30 6.71
C VAL A 153 -12.57 5.98 6.35
N VAL A 154 -11.82 5.97 5.26
CA VAL A 154 -11.11 4.80 4.74
C VAL A 154 -9.61 5.04 4.81
N LEU A 155 -8.91 4.26 5.62
CA LEU A 155 -7.48 4.42 5.86
C LEU A 155 -6.68 3.25 5.29
N GLU A 156 -5.74 3.56 4.39
CA GLU A 156 -4.65 2.66 4.07
C GLU A 156 -3.66 2.64 5.22
N LEU A 157 -3.36 1.46 5.75
CA LEU A 157 -2.42 1.28 6.85
C LEU A 157 -1.21 0.46 6.40
N SER A 158 -0.01 1.01 6.63
CA SER A 158 1.24 0.30 6.41
C SER A 158 1.50 -0.71 7.54
N SER A 159 2.38 -1.70 7.28
CA SER A 159 2.85 -2.60 8.33
C SER A 159 3.64 -1.87 9.42
N PHE A 160 4.31 -0.76 9.07
CA PHE A 160 5.06 0.07 10.01
C PHE A 160 4.15 0.77 11.03
N GLN A 161 3.03 1.34 10.57
CA GLN A 161 2.01 1.94 11.44
C GLN A 161 1.39 0.88 12.35
N LEU A 162 1.00 -0.26 11.79
CA LEU A 162 0.37 -1.36 12.53
C LEU A 162 1.32 -2.01 13.54
N ALA A 163 2.63 -2.11 13.24
CA ALA A 163 3.61 -2.65 14.19
C ALA A 163 3.66 -1.88 15.52
N ARG A 164 3.24 -0.61 15.53
CA ARG A 164 3.20 0.26 16.71
C ARG A 164 1.83 0.42 17.33
N ALA A 165 0.77 0.03 16.63
CA ALA A 165 -0.60 0.13 17.14
C ALA A 165 -0.82 -0.84 18.33
N LYS A 166 -1.40 -0.33 19.40
CA LYS A 166 -1.67 -1.08 20.65
C LYS A 166 -3.14 -0.98 21.06
N ASN A 167 -3.79 0.13 20.76
CA ASN A 167 -5.15 0.42 21.19
C ASN A 167 -6.18 -0.08 20.17
N ASN A 168 -7.40 -0.30 20.62
CA ASN A 168 -8.52 -0.59 19.71
C ASN A 168 -8.70 0.56 18.72
N MET A 169 -8.73 0.23 17.43
CA MET A 169 -8.89 1.19 16.33
C MET A 169 -10.36 1.55 16.08
N HIS A 170 -11.31 0.84 16.72
CA HIS A 170 -12.76 1.02 16.51
C HIS A 170 -13.20 0.97 15.04
N SER A 171 -12.46 0.24 14.17
CA SER A 171 -12.84 0.07 12.77
C SER A 171 -14.00 -0.92 12.64
N LEU A 172 -15.04 -0.53 11.89
CA LEU A 172 -16.18 -1.40 11.59
C LEU A 172 -15.80 -2.50 10.59
N VAL A 173 -14.89 -2.20 9.67
CA VAL A 173 -14.34 -3.17 8.72
C VAL A 173 -12.83 -3.03 8.66
N SER A 174 -12.15 -4.16 8.81
CA SER A 174 -10.71 -4.27 8.63
C SER A 174 -10.40 -5.26 7.53
N ILE A 175 -9.58 -4.85 6.56
CA ILE A 175 -9.28 -5.63 5.36
C ILE A 175 -7.79 -5.94 5.31
N VAL A 176 -7.43 -7.22 5.12
CA VAL A 176 -6.11 -7.63 4.66
C VAL A 176 -6.25 -8.13 3.23
N THR A 177 -5.77 -7.37 2.27
CA THR A 177 -5.96 -7.67 0.84
C THR A 177 -5.27 -8.96 0.40
N ASN A 178 -4.05 -9.17 0.85
CA ASN A 178 -3.23 -10.38 0.67
C ASN A 178 -1.95 -10.29 1.49
N LEU A 179 -1.24 -11.42 1.60
CA LEU A 179 0.09 -11.51 2.18
C LEU A 179 1.10 -12.00 1.14
N ALA A 180 2.23 -11.32 1.08
CA ALA A 180 3.42 -11.73 0.34
C ALA A 180 4.65 -11.11 1.05
N PRO A 181 5.84 -11.73 0.98
CA PRO A 181 7.05 -11.16 1.55
C PRO A 181 7.28 -9.72 1.08
N ASP A 182 7.55 -8.83 2.03
CA ASP A 182 7.86 -7.42 1.80
C ASP A 182 8.48 -6.83 3.07
N HIS A 183 9.36 -5.84 2.96
CA HIS A 183 9.94 -5.12 4.10
C HIS A 183 10.58 -6.01 5.19
N ILE A 184 11.22 -7.12 4.81
CA ILE A 184 11.88 -8.05 5.73
C ILE A 184 13.04 -7.36 6.45
N ASP A 185 13.74 -6.45 5.76
CA ASP A 185 14.80 -5.61 6.28
C ASP A 185 14.36 -4.80 7.51
N TRP A 186 13.13 -4.29 7.52
CA TRP A 186 12.58 -3.50 8.62
C TRP A 186 11.98 -4.36 9.74
N HIS A 187 11.25 -5.42 9.38
CA HIS A 187 10.55 -6.29 10.34
C HIS A 187 11.44 -7.37 10.95
N GLY A 188 12.60 -7.65 10.32
CA GLY A 188 13.53 -8.72 10.70
C GLY A 188 13.13 -10.11 10.20
N SER A 189 11.83 -10.39 10.02
CA SER A 189 11.32 -11.64 9.45
C SER A 189 9.97 -11.46 8.78
N TYR A 190 9.56 -12.45 7.97
CA TYR A 190 8.22 -12.48 7.35
C TYR A 190 7.12 -12.67 8.40
N GLU A 191 7.37 -13.47 9.42
CA GLU A 191 6.44 -13.70 10.53
C GLU A 191 6.12 -12.41 11.28
N ASN A 192 7.13 -11.61 11.59
CA ASN A 192 6.94 -10.29 12.24
C ASN A 192 6.15 -9.32 11.34
N TYR A 193 6.39 -9.37 10.02
CA TYR A 193 5.63 -8.58 9.06
C TYR A 193 4.15 -9.00 9.02
N VAL A 194 3.86 -10.30 9.02
CA VAL A 194 2.50 -10.85 9.09
C VAL A 194 1.83 -10.48 10.40
N GLU A 195 2.54 -10.64 11.55
CA GLU A 195 2.04 -10.24 12.86
C GLU A 195 1.66 -8.75 12.89
N ALA A 196 2.53 -7.88 12.36
CA ALA A 196 2.22 -6.46 12.28
C ALA A 196 0.93 -6.19 11.50
N LYS A 197 0.72 -6.86 10.36
CA LYS A 197 -0.52 -6.70 9.57
C LYS A 197 -1.75 -7.30 10.24
N SER A 198 -1.61 -8.43 10.94
CA SER A 198 -2.73 -9.09 11.63
C SER A 198 -3.35 -8.19 12.71
N ARG A 199 -2.61 -7.19 13.21
CA ARG A 199 -3.12 -6.22 14.19
C ARG A 199 -4.31 -5.42 13.69
N VAL A 200 -4.45 -5.19 12.38
CA VAL A 200 -5.66 -4.56 11.84
C VAL A 200 -6.92 -5.36 12.17
N LEU A 201 -6.79 -6.69 12.25
CA LEU A 201 -7.90 -7.59 12.59
C LEU A 201 -8.11 -7.70 14.10
N SER A 202 -7.05 -7.78 14.91
CA SER A 202 -7.14 -7.95 16.35
C SER A 202 -7.50 -6.67 17.11
N LEU A 203 -7.18 -5.51 16.55
CA LEU A 203 -7.45 -4.19 17.14
C LEU A 203 -8.71 -3.49 16.57
N ARG A 204 -9.50 -4.17 15.73
CA ARG A 204 -10.78 -3.63 15.22
C ARG A 204 -11.85 -3.60 16.31
N ASP A 205 -12.99 -2.97 15.98
CA ASP A 205 -14.17 -3.05 16.85
C ASP A 205 -14.55 -4.52 17.09
N PRO A 206 -14.89 -4.94 18.31
CA PRO A 206 -15.32 -6.31 18.61
C PRO A 206 -16.52 -6.76 17.76
N GLU A 207 -17.43 -5.83 17.41
CA GLU A 207 -18.58 -6.09 16.55
C GLU A 207 -18.26 -5.89 15.06
N GLY A 208 -17.06 -5.39 14.73
CA GLY A 208 -16.60 -5.15 13.37
C GLY A 208 -16.25 -6.44 12.63
N TYR A 209 -16.15 -6.34 11.31
CA TYR A 209 -15.83 -7.44 10.42
C TYR A 209 -14.38 -7.39 9.95
N GLY A 210 -13.74 -8.56 9.86
CA GLY A 210 -12.49 -8.74 9.14
C GLY A 210 -12.77 -9.32 7.75
N ILE A 211 -12.13 -8.81 6.69
CA ILE A 211 -12.17 -9.38 5.35
C ILE A 211 -10.76 -9.78 4.95
N ILE A 212 -10.56 -11.05 4.59
CA ILE A 212 -9.25 -11.62 4.25
C ILE A 212 -9.37 -12.61 3.09
N GLN A 213 -8.23 -12.98 2.51
CA GLN A 213 -8.16 -14.14 1.62
C GLN A 213 -8.23 -15.43 2.44
N ASP A 214 -8.96 -16.44 1.96
CA ASP A 214 -9.03 -17.76 2.61
C ASP A 214 -7.64 -18.40 2.74
N ARG A 215 -6.81 -18.28 1.70
CA ARG A 215 -5.42 -18.75 1.67
C ARG A 215 -4.49 -18.13 2.73
N ASP A 216 -4.82 -16.97 3.27
CA ASP A 216 -4.00 -16.24 4.26
C ASP A 216 -4.48 -16.49 5.71
N TYR A 217 -5.55 -17.27 5.89
CA TYR A 217 -6.23 -17.46 7.17
C TYR A 217 -5.31 -18.02 8.26
N GLU A 218 -4.58 -19.11 7.95
CA GLU A 218 -3.69 -19.76 8.92
C GLU A 218 -2.52 -18.86 9.35
N MET A 219 -2.03 -18.03 8.46
CA MET A 219 -0.95 -17.09 8.80
C MET A 219 -1.46 -15.90 9.63
N LEU A 220 -2.65 -15.38 9.31
CA LEU A 220 -3.25 -14.23 10.00
C LEU A 220 -3.84 -14.60 11.36
N LYS A 221 -4.24 -15.87 11.55
CA LYS A 221 -4.90 -16.38 12.77
C LYS A 221 -6.00 -15.44 13.28
N PRO A 222 -6.96 -15.05 12.44
CA PRO A 222 -7.94 -14.04 12.78
C PRO A 222 -8.94 -14.55 13.83
N SER A 223 -9.57 -13.63 14.55
CA SER A 223 -10.63 -13.94 15.52
C SER A 223 -11.88 -13.09 15.27
N GLY A 224 -13.03 -13.50 15.82
CA GLY A 224 -14.30 -12.77 15.73
C GLY A 224 -15.00 -12.91 14.39
N LYS A 225 -15.67 -11.86 13.91
CA LYS A 225 -16.48 -11.88 12.68
C LYS A 225 -15.59 -11.77 11.45
N ILE A 226 -15.25 -12.89 10.84
CA ILE A 226 -14.39 -12.97 9.66
C ILE A 226 -15.20 -13.37 8.43
N ILE A 227 -14.92 -12.70 7.31
CA ILE A 227 -15.38 -13.03 5.97
C ILE A 227 -14.16 -13.40 5.16
N VAL A 228 -14.16 -14.57 4.57
CA VAL A 228 -13.07 -15.03 3.70
C VAL A 228 -13.44 -14.86 2.23
N LEU A 229 -12.47 -14.47 1.41
CA LEU A 229 -12.59 -14.45 -0.05
C LEU A 229 -11.88 -15.69 -0.61
N SER A 230 -12.59 -16.45 -1.43
CA SER A 230 -12.08 -17.69 -2.03
C SER A 230 -12.54 -17.85 -3.48
N TRP A 231 -11.69 -18.42 -4.33
CA TRP A 231 -12.02 -18.91 -5.66
C TRP A 231 -12.62 -20.33 -5.60
N ASN A 232 -12.51 -20.99 -4.46
CA ASN A 232 -13.17 -22.25 -4.20
C ASN A 232 -14.60 -22.03 -3.71
N LYS A 233 -15.58 -22.76 -4.25
CA LYS A 233 -16.97 -22.63 -3.87
C LYS A 233 -17.21 -22.90 -2.38
N THR A 234 -16.44 -23.83 -1.82
CA THR A 234 -16.42 -24.10 -0.38
C THR A 234 -15.08 -23.59 0.15
N PRO A 235 -15.04 -22.55 0.98
CA PRO A 235 -13.81 -22.11 1.62
C PRO A 235 -13.27 -23.18 2.58
N GLU A 236 -11.98 -23.17 2.81
CA GLU A 236 -11.32 -24.12 3.72
C GLU A 236 -11.67 -23.85 5.18
N HIS A 237 -11.97 -22.59 5.51
CA HIS A 237 -12.20 -22.13 6.87
C HIS A 237 -13.66 -21.76 7.11
N LYS A 238 -14.22 -22.23 8.22
CA LYS A 238 -15.59 -21.90 8.65
C LYS A 238 -15.61 -20.53 9.34
N THR A 239 -16.32 -19.57 8.71
CA THR A 239 -16.40 -18.17 9.16
C THR A 239 -17.84 -17.67 9.16
N VAL A 240 -18.10 -16.41 9.56
CA VAL A 240 -19.46 -15.84 9.56
C VAL A 240 -19.98 -15.57 8.16
N GLY A 241 -19.10 -15.49 7.16
CA GLY A 241 -19.46 -15.31 5.76
C GLY A 241 -18.28 -15.58 4.83
N ASN A 242 -18.59 -15.70 3.56
CA ASN A 242 -17.60 -15.86 2.50
C ASN A 242 -17.98 -15.10 1.23
N ILE A 243 -16.97 -14.64 0.52
CA ILE A 243 -17.07 -14.12 -0.84
C ILE A 243 -16.58 -15.22 -1.77
N PHE A 244 -17.45 -15.74 -2.60
CA PHE A 244 -17.09 -16.71 -3.63
C PHE A 244 -16.82 -15.99 -4.95
N MET A 245 -15.65 -16.20 -5.51
CA MET A 245 -15.23 -15.70 -6.83
C MET A 245 -15.52 -16.79 -7.87
N GLY A 246 -16.62 -16.66 -8.60
CA GLY A 246 -17.03 -17.60 -9.66
C GLY A 246 -16.34 -17.36 -10.99
N GLU A 247 -16.88 -17.87 -12.09
CA GLU A 247 -16.33 -17.71 -13.44
C GLU A 247 -16.56 -16.29 -14.00
N ASP A 248 -17.73 -15.70 -13.76
CA ASP A 248 -18.18 -14.41 -14.31
C ASP A 248 -18.75 -13.44 -13.29
N LYS A 249 -18.86 -13.85 -12.02
CA LYS A 249 -19.46 -13.08 -10.93
C LYS A 249 -18.86 -13.42 -9.58
N ALA A 250 -19.04 -12.50 -8.63
CA ALA A 250 -18.77 -12.74 -7.21
C ALA A 250 -20.07 -12.74 -6.40
N GLU A 251 -20.17 -13.63 -5.42
CA GLU A 251 -21.31 -13.79 -4.53
C GLU A 251 -20.87 -13.67 -3.07
N LEU A 252 -21.68 -12.97 -2.26
CA LEU A 252 -21.46 -12.85 -0.81
C LEU A 252 -22.45 -13.75 -0.09
N THR A 253 -21.97 -14.68 0.71
CA THR A 253 -22.76 -15.42 1.69
C THR A 253 -22.50 -14.84 3.08
N LEU A 254 -23.53 -14.36 3.74
CA LEU A 254 -23.45 -13.83 5.10
C LEU A 254 -24.64 -14.35 5.92
N ASN A 255 -24.37 -14.91 7.09
CA ASN A 255 -25.40 -15.51 7.96
C ASN A 255 -26.30 -16.53 7.24
N GLY A 256 -25.71 -17.30 6.34
CA GLY A 256 -26.42 -18.34 5.56
C GLY A 256 -27.23 -17.83 4.37
N LYS A 257 -27.27 -16.53 4.11
CA LYS A 257 -27.93 -15.94 2.95
C LYS A 257 -26.89 -15.57 1.88
N THR A 258 -27.08 -16.09 0.66
CA THR A 258 -26.22 -15.78 -0.49
C THR A 258 -26.88 -14.73 -1.38
N GLU A 259 -26.12 -13.73 -1.81
CA GLU A 259 -26.56 -12.70 -2.75
C GLU A 259 -25.44 -12.35 -3.74
N LEU A 260 -25.82 -11.86 -4.91
CA LEU A 260 -24.90 -11.34 -5.90
C LEU A 260 -24.14 -10.13 -5.32
N LEU A 261 -22.81 -10.17 -5.41
CA LEU A 261 -21.97 -9.04 -5.04
C LEU A 261 -21.70 -8.15 -6.27
N PHE A 262 -21.26 -8.73 -7.39
CA PHE A 262 -21.17 -8.05 -8.70
C PHE A 262 -20.91 -9.06 -9.83
N ASN A 263 -21.21 -8.68 -11.09
CA ASN A 263 -20.74 -9.39 -12.27
C ASN A 263 -19.39 -8.80 -12.71
N TYR A 264 -18.49 -9.61 -13.27
CA TYR A 264 -17.17 -9.12 -13.71
C TYR A 264 -17.27 -8.07 -14.83
N SER A 265 -18.39 -8.08 -15.59
CA SER A 265 -18.71 -7.05 -16.57
C SER A 265 -19.14 -5.70 -15.97
N ASP A 266 -19.32 -5.60 -14.66
CA ASP A 266 -19.68 -4.34 -14.00
C ASP A 266 -18.46 -3.42 -13.76
N THR A 267 -17.22 -3.90 -14.04
CA THR A 267 -15.98 -3.15 -13.84
C THR A 267 -15.06 -3.24 -15.06
N ASP A 268 -14.33 -2.15 -15.33
CA ASP A 268 -13.25 -2.10 -16.33
C ASP A 268 -11.89 -2.56 -15.79
N LEU A 269 -11.82 -2.93 -14.50
CA LEU A 269 -10.59 -3.39 -13.88
C LEU A 269 -10.24 -4.80 -14.34
N ILE A 270 -9.04 -4.95 -14.91
CA ILE A 270 -8.58 -6.21 -15.49
C ILE A 270 -7.73 -7.01 -14.49
N GLY A 271 -7.89 -8.34 -14.52
CA GLY A 271 -7.09 -9.30 -13.74
C GLY A 271 -7.78 -9.76 -12.46
N SER A 272 -7.54 -11.03 -12.10
CA SER A 272 -8.15 -11.68 -10.93
C SER A 272 -7.92 -10.93 -9.63
N HIS A 273 -6.70 -10.40 -9.43
CA HIS A 273 -6.37 -9.59 -8.25
C HIS A 273 -7.22 -8.30 -8.14
N ASN A 274 -7.59 -7.68 -9.27
CA ASN A 274 -8.47 -6.52 -9.26
C ASN A 274 -9.92 -6.91 -9.00
N LEU A 275 -10.37 -8.06 -9.49
CA LEU A 275 -11.69 -8.60 -9.13
C LEU A 275 -11.78 -8.89 -7.63
N GLU A 276 -10.72 -9.45 -7.01
CA GLU A 276 -10.61 -9.60 -5.56
C GLU A 276 -10.69 -8.24 -4.83
N ASN A 277 -9.98 -7.22 -5.33
CA ASN A 277 -10.04 -5.85 -4.77
C ASN A 277 -11.46 -5.26 -4.84
N VAL A 278 -12.18 -5.45 -5.97
CA VAL A 278 -13.58 -5.02 -6.14
C VAL A 278 -14.49 -5.76 -5.15
N ALA A 279 -14.34 -7.08 -5.04
CA ALA A 279 -15.15 -7.90 -4.15
C ALA A 279 -15.01 -7.48 -2.68
N MET A 280 -13.78 -7.27 -2.20
CA MET A 280 -13.52 -6.78 -0.83
C MET A 280 -14.11 -5.38 -0.60
N SER A 281 -14.00 -4.50 -1.61
CA SER A 281 -14.51 -3.12 -1.51
C SER A 281 -16.02 -3.06 -1.45
N LEU A 282 -16.72 -3.81 -2.30
CA LEU A 282 -18.20 -3.89 -2.30
C LEU A 282 -18.72 -4.62 -1.06
N CYS A 283 -17.99 -5.63 -0.56
CA CYS A 283 -18.33 -6.29 0.69
C CYS A 283 -18.26 -5.29 1.87
N ALA A 284 -17.21 -4.47 1.94
CA ALA A 284 -17.10 -3.44 2.97
C ALA A 284 -18.27 -2.45 2.96
N LEU A 285 -18.74 -2.04 1.77
CA LEU A 285 -19.94 -1.21 1.63
C LEU A 285 -21.18 -1.91 2.21
N LYS A 286 -21.44 -3.16 1.80
CA LYS A 286 -22.61 -3.92 2.25
C LYS A 286 -22.64 -4.17 3.77
N LEU A 287 -21.46 -4.30 4.40
CA LEU A 287 -21.36 -4.48 5.84
C LEU A 287 -21.61 -3.21 6.66
N THR A 288 -21.46 -2.04 6.05
CA THR A 288 -21.46 -0.77 6.77
C THR A 288 -22.58 0.19 6.36
N LEU A 289 -23.19 -0.02 5.20
CA LEU A 289 -24.21 0.88 4.68
C LEU A 289 -25.45 0.12 4.23
N SER A 290 -26.61 0.45 4.83
CA SER A 290 -27.91 -0.01 4.36
C SER A 290 -28.33 0.82 3.15
N MET A 291 -28.51 0.19 2.01
CA MET A 291 -28.89 0.84 0.75
C MET A 291 -30.30 0.40 0.34
N SER A 292 -31.12 1.32 -0.16
CA SER A 292 -32.44 1.03 -0.72
C SER A 292 -32.37 0.27 -2.05
N SER A 293 -31.34 0.55 -2.86
CA SER A 293 -30.99 -0.24 -4.05
C SER A 293 -29.48 -0.49 -4.07
N TYR A 294 -29.08 -1.66 -4.59
CA TYR A 294 -27.69 -2.04 -4.74
C TYR A 294 -27.38 -2.29 -6.21
N GLU A 295 -26.69 -1.36 -6.84
CA GLU A 295 -26.34 -1.41 -8.26
C GLU A 295 -24.82 -1.37 -8.43
N PRO A 296 -24.12 -2.54 -8.46
CA PRO A 296 -22.67 -2.63 -8.52
C PRO A 296 -22.07 -1.84 -9.69
N LYS A 297 -22.67 -1.95 -10.88
CA LYS A 297 -22.21 -1.25 -12.07
C LYS A 297 -22.17 0.27 -11.87
N PHE A 298 -23.21 0.87 -11.30
CA PHE A 298 -23.25 2.31 -10.99
C PHE A 298 -22.18 2.69 -9.97
N LEU A 299 -21.98 1.87 -8.93
CA LEU A 299 -21.00 2.12 -7.86
C LEU A 299 -19.57 2.05 -8.37
N LEU A 300 -19.29 1.20 -9.37
CA LEU A 300 -17.96 0.99 -9.94
C LEU A 300 -17.67 1.92 -11.13
N GLU A 301 -18.71 2.46 -11.76
CA GLU A 301 -18.57 3.31 -12.95
C GLU A 301 -17.68 4.53 -12.70
N GLY A 302 -16.73 4.74 -13.62
CA GLY A 302 -15.82 5.90 -13.61
C GLY A 302 -14.65 5.76 -12.63
N PHE A 303 -14.51 4.64 -11.91
CA PHE A 303 -13.30 4.38 -11.15
C PHE A 303 -12.13 4.15 -12.10
N LYS A 304 -11.05 4.90 -11.89
CA LYS A 304 -9.81 4.73 -12.65
C LYS A 304 -8.74 4.13 -11.75
N PRO A 305 -7.96 3.16 -12.25
CA PRO A 305 -6.78 2.67 -11.55
C PRO A 305 -5.86 3.81 -11.11
N LEU A 306 -5.16 3.59 -10.00
CA LEU A 306 -4.16 4.55 -9.58
C LEU A 306 -3.03 4.61 -10.60
N PRO A 307 -2.44 5.79 -10.82
CA PRO A 307 -1.29 5.95 -11.72
C PRO A 307 -0.15 4.98 -11.37
N HIS A 308 0.59 4.58 -12.39
CA HIS A 308 1.74 3.67 -12.26
C HIS A 308 1.40 2.25 -11.76
N ARG A 309 0.17 1.77 -12.02
CA ARG A 309 -0.28 0.39 -11.75
C ARG A 309 -0.79 -0.24 -13.03
N CYS A 310 0.09 -0.92 -13.75
CA CYS A 310 -0.21 -1.50 -15.07
C CYS A 310 -0.88 -0.47 -16.01
N GLU A 311 -0.48 0.79 -15.93
CA GLU A 311 -1.03 1.90 -16.69
C GLU A 311 -0.46 1.91 -18.10
N LEU A 312 -1.31 2.02 -19.11
CA LEU A 312 -0.86 2.14 -20.51
C LEU A 312 -0.21 3.51 -20.73
N ALA A 313 1.09 3.56 -20.88
CA ALA A 313 1.86 4.78 -21.17
C ALA A 313 1.78 5.20 -22.65
N GLY A 314 1.62 4.25 -23.58
CA GLY A 314 1.48 4.50 -25.01
C GLY A 314 1.53 3.23 -25.85
N ILE A 315 1.21 3.39 -27.14
CA ILE A 315 1.37 2.33 -28.16
C ILE A 315 2.27 2.91 -29.26
N ILE A 316 3.43 2.30 -29.49
CA ILE A 316 4.43 2.75 -30.46
C ILE A 316 4.76 1.57 -31.38
N ASP A 317 4.61 1.75 -32.67
CA ASP A 317 4.90 0.74 -33.71
C ASP A 317 4.20 -0.61 -33.43
N GLY A 318 2.97 -0.58 -32.87
CA GLY A 318 2.21 -1.77 -32.49
C GLY A 318 2.66 -2.46 -31.19
N VAL A 319 3.60 -1.87 -30.46
CA VAL A 319 4.07 -2.31 -29.13
C VAL A 319 3.39 -1.50 -28.05
N GLN A 320 2.80 -2.15 -27.04
CA GLN A 320 2.24 -1.49 -25.87
C GLN A 320 3.34 -1.21 -24.85
N TYR A 321 3.38 0.00 -24.31
CA TYR A 321 4.26 0.39 -23.21
C TYR A 321 3.41 0.54 -21.94
N VAL A 322 3.72 -0.25 -20.91
CA VAL A 322 2.92 -0.32 -19.67
C VAL A 322 3.78 0.07 -18.48
N ASP A 323 3.29 1.01 -17.70
CA ASP A 323 3.91 1.50 -16.47
C ASP A 323 3.30 0.82 -15.24
N ASP A 324 4.07 -0.04 -14.61
CA ASP A 324 3.81 -0.63 -13.31
C ASP A 324 4.93 -0.27 -12.30
N SER A 325 5.39 0.97 -12.34
CA SER A 325 6.44 1.44 -11.43
C SER A 325 6.10 1.27 -9.94
N LYS A 326 4.83 1.11 -9.59
CA LYS A 326 4.36 0.77 -8.25
C LYS A 326 4.61 -0.70 -7.87
N GLY A 327 4.96 -1.57 -8.80
CA GLY A 327 5.40 -2.95 -8.56
C GLY A 327 6.77 -2.97 -7.87
N THR A 328 6.81 -2.64 -6.56
CA THR A 328 8.03 -2.45 -5.78
C THR A 328 8.45 -3.68 -4.97
N ASN A 329 7.85 -4.83 -5.23
CA ASN A 329 8.21 -6.14 -4.66
C ASN A 329 8.03 -7.24 -5.71
N VAL A 330 8.64 -8.40 -5.46
CA VAL A 330 8.63 -9.55 -6.37
C VAL A 330 7.22 -10.00 -6.70
N ALA A 331 6.35 -10.16 -5.70
CA ALA A 331 4.98 -10.65 -5.89
C ALA A 331 4.13 -9.71 -6.77
N ALA A 332 4.31 -8.39 -6.66
CA ALA A 332 3.62 -7.42 -7.51
C ALA A 332 4.02 -7.57 -8.98
N SER A 333 5.32 -7.66 -9.26
CA SER A 333 5.82 -7.79 -10.63
C SER A 333 5.49 -9.14 -11.26
N VAL A 334 5.52 -10.22 -10.49
CA VAL A 334 5.03 -11.55 -10.91
C VAL A 334 3.56 -11.44 -11.33
N THR A 335 2.72 -10.85 -10.49
CA THR A 335 1.29 -10.65 -10.79
C THR A 335 1.08 -9.81 -12.05
N ALA A 336 1.80 -8.70 -12.21
CA ALA A 336 1.70 -7.84 -13.38
C ALA A 336 2.06 -8.58 -14.67
N MET A 337 3.17 -9.34 -14.66
CA MET A 337 3.58 -10.14 -15.83
C MET A 337 2.56 -11.21 -16.21
N GLN A 338 1.96 -11.88 -15.24
CA GLN A 338 0.95 -12.93 -15.48
C GLN A 338 -0.41 -12.38 -15.94
N CYS A 339 -0.79 -11.19 -15.47
CA CYS A 339 -2.08 -10.58 -15.81
C CYS A 339 -2.10 -9.88 -17.17
N ILE A 340 -0.98 -9.31 -17.59
CA ILE A 340 -0.89 -8.60 -18.87
C ILE A 340 -0.74 -9.62 -20.01
N LYS A 341 -1.65 -9.60 -20.96
CA LYS A 341 -1.63 -10.50 -22.13
C LYS A 341 -0.49 -10.17 -23.10
N GLY A 342 0.06 -11.18 -23.77
CA GLY A 342 1.11 -11.05 -24.77
C GLY A 342 2.51 -11.26 -24.22
N ARG A 343 3.48 -11.57 -25.11
CA ARG A 343 4.90 -11.69 -24.76
C ARG A 343 5.47 -10.32 -24.38
N LYS A 344 6.45 -10.32 -23.48
CA LYS A 344 6.92 -9.08 -22.85
C LYS A 344 8.42 -8.87 -23.01
N VAL A 345 8.81 -7.61 -23.08
CA VAL A 345 10.14 -7.15 -22.70
C VAL A 345 9.98 -6.43 -21.38
N VAL A 346 10.56 -6.95 -20.30
CA VAL A 346 10.38 -6.43 -18.95
C VAL A 346 11.57 -5.59 -18.50
N ILE A 347 11.32 -4.47 -17.82
CA ILE A 347 12.34 -3.64 -17.16
C ILE A 347 12.23 -3.90 -15.67
N LEU A 348 13.32 -4.42 -15.06
CA LEU A 348 13.42 -4.88 -13.68
C LEU A 348 14.55 -4.18 -12.96
N GLY A 349 14.40 -4.00 -11.63
CA GLY A 349 15.45 -3.56 -10.73
C GLY A 349 15.19 -2.22 -10.06
N GLY A 350 16.14 -1.83 -9.24
CA GLY A 350 16.06 -0.74 -8.27
C GLY A 350 16.68 -1.17 -6.96
N GLN A 351 16.26 -0.60 -5.82
CA GLN A 351 16.72 -0.99 -4.49
C GLN A 351 15.86 -2.11 -3.91
N GLY A 352 16.49 -3.19 -3.46
CA GLY A 352 15.83 -4.37 -2.91
C GLY A 352 15.34 -4.20 -1.48
N LYS A 353 14.55 -5.19 -1.03
CA LYS A 353 13.98 -5.29 0.34
C LYS A 353 14.29 -6.63 1.00
N GLY A 354 15.34 -7.31 0.54
CA GLY A 354 15.74 -8.62 1.08
C GLY A 354 14.93 -9.81 0.59
N GLU A 355 14.14 -9.65 -0.50
CA GLU A 355 13.37 -10.75 -1.09
C GLU A 355 14.23 -11.65 -2.00
N SER A 356 13.81 -12.92 -2.17
CA SER A 356 14.35 -13.79 -3.21
C SER A 356 13.78 -13.44 -4.58
N TYR A 357 14.64 -13.43 -5.62
CA TYR A 357 14.24 -13.20 -7.01
C TYR A 357 13.97 -14.49 -7.80
N GLU A 358 14.05 -15.67 -7.19
CA GLU A 358 13.76 -16.95 -7.85
C GLU A 358 12.33 -17.02 -8.41
N PRO A 359 11.26 -16.65 -7.65
CA PRO A 359 9.91 -16.66 -8.19
C PRO A 359 9.72 -15.69 -9.37
N LEU A 360 10.43 -14.55 -9.33
CA LEU A 360 10.44 -13.57 -10.43
C LEU A 360 11.08 -14.17 -11.68
N ALA A 361 12.22 -14.85 -11.52
CA ALA A 361 12.99 -15.41 -12.62
C ALA A 361 12.21 -16.51 -13.38
N GLU A 362 11.46 -17.35 -12.67
CA GLU A 362 10.60 -18.36 -13.27
C GLU A 362 9.49 -17.74 -14.13
N VAL A 363 8.86 -16.65 -13.65
CA VAL A 363 7.81 -15.96 -14.41
C VAL A 363 8.40 -15.17 -15.59
N VAL A 364 9.57 -14.56 -15.44
CA VAL A 364 10.26 -13.90 -16.57
C VAL A 364 10.55 -14.91 -17.66
N LYS A 365 11.04 -16.10 -17.32
CA LYS A 365 11.30 -17.18 -18.29
C LYS A 365 10.02 -17.62 -19.01
N ALA A 366 8.90 -17.70 -18.32
CA ALA A 366 7.62 -18.12 -18.90
C ALA A 366 6.97 -17.03 -19.77
N GLU A 367 7.02 -15.78 -19.35
CA GLU A 367 6.20 -14.69 -19.86
C GLU A 367 6.96 -13.68 -20.75
N CYS A 368 8.30 -13.62 -20.65
CA CYS A 368 9.11 -12.60 -21.31
C CYS A 368 10.03 -13.18 -22.37
N ASP A 369 10.31 -12.39 -23.40
CA ASP A 369 11.32 -12.70 -24.43
C ASP A 369 12.66 -12.04 -24.09
N TYR A 370 12.63 -10.94 -23.34
CA TYR A 370 13.82 -10.21 -22.94
C TYR A 370 13.62 -9.47 -21.62
N ALA A 371 14.70 -9.29 -20.85
CA ALA A 371 14.71 -8.52 -19.62
C ALA A 371 15.79 -7.42 -19.65
N VAL A 372 15.44 -6.21 -19.26
CA VAL A 372 16.39 -5.11 -19.08
C VAL A 372 16.52 -4.83 -17.60
N LEU A 373 17.76 -4.88 -17.08
CA LEU A 373 18.04 -4.82 -15.65
C LEU A 373 18.71 -3.48 -15.30
N ILE A 374 18.18 -2.80 -14.28
CA ILE A 374 18.62 -1.45 -13.89
C ILE A 374 18.74 -1.35 -12.37
N GLY A 375 19.59 -0.46 -11.88
CA GLY A 375 19.69 -0.14 -10.44
C GLY A 375 20.50 -1.14 -9.62
N GLU A 376 20.41 -0.99 -8.30
CA GLU A 376 21.27 -1.65 -7.31
C GLU A 376 21.14 -3.18 -7.32
N GLU A 377 19.94 -3.72 -7.47
CA GLU A 377 19.67 -5.17 -7.46
C GLU A 377 19.84 -5.87 -8.82
N ALA A 378 20.26 -5.14 -9.87
CA ALA A 378 20.40 -5.68 -11.21
C ALA A 378 21.27 -6.96 -11.28
N GLU A 379 22.34 -7.05 -10.46
CA GLU A 379 23.23 -8.20 -10.43
C GLU A 379 22.61 -9.43 -9.76
N LYS A 380 21.85 -9.23 -8.68
CA LYS A 380 21.15 -10.33 -8.01
C LYS A 380 20.01 -10.87 -8.89
N ILE A 381 19.26 -9.99 -9.55
CA ILE A 381 18.22 -10.39 -10.51
C ILE A 381 18.84 -11.15 -11.68
N GLN A 382 19.96 -10.66 -12.23
CA GLN A 382 20.73 -11.36 -13.27
C GLN A 382 21.11 -12.78 -12.85
N SER A 383 21.59 -12.93 -11.62
CA SER A 383 21.99 -14.24 -11.09
C SER A 383 20.79 -15.19 -10.99
N ALA A 384 19.65 -14.72 -10.49
CA ALA A 384 18.41 -15.50 -10.44
C ALA A 384 17.92 -15.91 -11.84
N LEU A 385 17.97 -14.99 -12.83
CA LEU A 385 17.60 -15.28 -14.22
C LEU A 385 18.50 -16.38 -14.84
N LYS A 386 19.82 -16.29 -14.64
CA LYS A 386 20.75 -17.32 -15.10
C LYS A 386 20.48 -18.68 -14.46
N ASN A 387 20.23 -18.71 -13.16
CA ASN A 387 19.91 -19.93 -12.43
C ASN A 387 18.61 -20.60 -12.92
N SER A 388 17.63 -19.81 -13.37
CA SER A 388 16.40 -20.32 -14.00
C SER A 388 16.61 -20.77 -15.45
N GLY A 389 17.79 -20.51 -16.05
CA GLY A 389 18.10 -20.78 -17.45
C GLY A 389 17.56 -19.72 -18.43
N PHE A 390 17.30 -18.50 -17.97
CA PHE A 390 16.94 -17.37 -18.82
C PHE A 390 18.18 -16.50 -19.10
N GLU A 391 18.61 -16.42 -20.35
CA GLU A 391 19.85 -15.74 -20.76
C GLU A 391 19.62 -14.45 -21.57
N ASN A 392 18.39 -14.15 -21.96
CA ASN A 392 18.03 -13.00 -22.78
C ASN A 392 17.86 -11.74 -21.94
N PHE A 393 18.94 -11.20 -21.41
CA PHE A 393 18.89 -9.97 -20.62
C PHE A 393 20.08 -9.05 -20.88
N ARG A 394 19.93 -7.77 -20.49
CA ARG A 394 21.02 -6.78 -20.49
C ARG A 394 20.92 -5.87 -19.27
N ARG A 395 22.08 -5.56 -18.67
CA ARG A 395 22.19 -4.53 -17.62
C ARG A 395 22.49 -3.17 -18.26
N VAL A 396 21.84 -2.15 -17.72
CA VAL A 396 22.00 -0.74 -18.14
C VAL A 396 22.04 0.17 -16.92
N SER A 397 22.43 1.43 -17.15
CA SER A 397 22.61 2.40 -16.06
C SER A 397 21.49 3.44 -15.97
N THR A 398 20.73 3.65 -17.06
CA THR A 398 19.68 4.68 -17.11
C THR A 398 18.36 4.15 -17.65
N MET A 399 17.26 4.84 -17.33
CA MET A 399 15.93 4.48 -17.83
C MET A 399 15.82 4.70 -19.35
N GLU A 400 16.52 5.70 -19.89
CA GLU A 400 16.58 5.98 -21.31
C GLU A 400 17.20 4.80 -22.08
N GLU A 401 18.33 4.28 -21.58
CA GLU A 401 18.95 3.07 -22.13
C GLU A 401 18.02 1.87 -22.03
N ALA A 402 17.34 1.71 -20.87
CA ALA A 402 16.43 0.61 -20.63
C ALA A 402 15.26 0.61 -21.63
N VAL A 403 14.61 1.75 -21.83
CA VAL A 403 13.49 1.89 -22.78
C VAL A 403 13.96 1.71 -24.22
N LYS A 404 15.14 2.25 -24.57
CA LYS A 404 15.73 2.09 -25.90
C LYS A 404 15.98 0.61 -26.23
N ILE A 405 16.64 -0.12 -25.34
CA ILE A 405 16.89 -1.55 -25.53
C ILE A 405 15.57 -2.33 -25.59
N ALA A 406 14.63 -2.02 -24.68
CA ALA A 406 13.33 -2.66 -24.69
C ALA A 406 12.60 -2.45 -26.03
N LYS A 407 12.69 -1.25 -26.63
CA LYS A 407 12.17 -0.95 -27.97
C LYS A 407 12.83 -1.81 -29.05
N ASP A 408 14.17 -1.96 -29.00
CA ASP A 408 14.93 -2.71 -30.03
C ASP A 408 14.57 -4.21 -30.04
N PHE A 409 14.17 -4.78 -28.90
CA PHE A 409 13.77 -6.19 -28.77
C PHE A 409 12.26 -6.43 -28.88
N ALA A 410 11.43 -5.42 -28.65
CA ALA A 410 9.99 -5.56 -28.73
C ALA A 410 9.51 -5.60 -30.19
N LYS A 411 8.55 -6.48 -30.48
CA LYS A 411 7.90 -6.63 -31.79
C LYS A 411 6.44 -6.21 -31.70
N PRO A 412 5.79 -5.83 -32.82
CA PRO A 412 4.36 -5.55 -32.84
C PRO A 412 3.54 -6.67 -32.18
N GLY A 413 2.61 -6.29 -31.31
CA GLY A 413 1.81 -7.22 -30.49
C GLY A 413 2.45 -7.59 -29.14
N MET A 414 3.70 -7.21 -28.89
CA MET A 414 4.35 -7.38 -27.58
C MET A 414 4.09 -6.21 -26.63
N VAL A 415 4.48 -6.40 -25.38
CA VAL A 415 4.40 -5.38 -24.32
C VAL A 415 5.80 -5.07 -23.77
N VAL A 416 6.17 -3.80 -23.72
CA VAL A 416 7.28 -3.29 -22.90
C VAL A 416 6.70 -2.93 -21.53
N LEU A 417 7.10 -3.66 -20.51
CA LEU A 417 6.56 -3.54 -19.16
C LEU A 417 7.62 -3.02 -18.19
N LEU A 418 7.42 -1.84 -17.63
CA LEU A 418 8.16 -1.39 -16.45
C LEU A 418 7.46 -1.98 -15.22
N SER A 419 7.99 -3.06 -14.62
CA SER A 419 7.50 -3.65 -13.36
C SER A 419 8.69 -4.11 -12.52
N PRO A 420 9.29 -3.19 -11.77
CA PRO A 420 10.67 -3.27 -11.32
C PRO A 420 10.98 -4.33 -10.28
N ALA A 421 10.02 -4.86 -9.55
CA ALA A 421 10.18 -5.74 -8.38
C ALA A 421 10.99 -5.14 -7.21
N CYS A 422 11.40 -3.87 -7.33
CA CYS A 422 12.28 -3.16 -6.39
C CYS A 422 11.77 -1.75 -6.11
N THR A 423 12.16 -1.16 -4.98
CA THR A 423 11.92 0.27 -4.74
C THR A 423 12.72 1.13 -5.72
N SER A 424 12.46 2.43 -5.72
CA SER A 424 13.11 3.36 -6.66
C SER A 424 14.19 4.23 -6.01
N TRP A 425 14.47 4.05 -4.72
CA TRP A 425 15.22 5.02 -3.92
C TRP A 425 16.71 5.07 -4.20
N ASP A 426 17.23 4.13 -4.97
CA ASP A 426 18.59 4.14 -5.52
C ASP A 426 18.78 5.17 -6.65
N MET A 427 17.73 5.42 -7.45
CA MET A 427 17.80 6.25 -8.65
C MET A 427 16.77 7.40 -8.65
N TYR A 428 15.68 7.30 -7.89
CA TYR A 428 14.56 8.25 -7.87
C TYR A 428 14.09 8.51 -6.45
N SER A 429 13.56 9.71 -6.19
CA SER A 429 12.96 10.06 -4.90
C SER A 429 11.66 9.31 -4.58
N SER A 430 11.01 8.73 -5.58
CA SER A 430 9.79 7.91 -5.42
C SER A 430 9.49 7.08 -6.66
N TYR A 431 8.67 6.02 -6.49
CA TYR A 431 8.15 5.24 -7.62
C TYR A 431 7.35 6.11 -8.62
N LYS A 432 6.71 7.19 -8.15
CA LYS A 432 6.00 8.14 -9.02
C LYS A 432 6.97 8.81 -9.99
N LYS A 433 8.11 9.30 -9.48
CA LYS A 433 9.13 9.92 -10.32
C LYS A 433 9.74 8.95 -11.32
N ARG A 434 9.91 7.68 -10.94
CA ARG A 434 10.35 6.61 -11.84
C ARG A 434 9.34 6.36 -12.96
N GLY A 435 8.04 6.24 -12.63
CA GLY A 435 6.99 6.05 -13.61
C GLY A 435 6.77 7.27 -14.52
N GLU A 436 6.74 8.49 -13.96
CA GLU A 436 6.68 9.73 -14.74
C GLU A 436 7.83 9.82 -15.76
N HIS A 437 9.05 9.45 -15.36
CA HIS A 437 10.21 9.43 -16.24
C HIS A 437 10.06 8.41 -17.37
N PHE A 438 9.67 7.17 -17.04
CA PHE A 438 9.37 6.16 -18.06
C PHE A 438 8.31 6.64 -19.05
N CYS A 439 7.17 7.16 -18.58
CA CYS A 439 6.10 7.68 -19.44
C CYS A 439 6.58 8.86 -20.31
N SER A 440 7.46 9.72 -19.79
CA SER A 440 8.05 10.83 -20.55
C SER A 440 8.92 10.33 -21.71
N ILE A 441 9.76 9.31 -21.45
CA ILE A 441 10.60 8.71 -22.50
C ILE A 441 9.72 8.05 -23.56
N VAL A 442 8.70 7.26 -23.14
CA VAL A 442 7.77 6.62 -24.09
C VAL A 442 7.09 7.66 -25.00
N LYS A 443 6.62 8.77 -24.43
CA LYS A 443 6.03 9.87 -25.21
C LYS A 443 7.00 10.48 -26.23
N SER A 444 8.30 10.49 -25.95
CA SER A 444 9.32 10.99 -26.88
C SER A 444 9.57 10.06 -28.04
N LEU A 445 9.26 8.75 -27.91
CA LEU A 445 9.39 7.77 -29.00
C LEU A 445 8.32 7.93 -30.10
N SER A 446 7.24 8.66 -29.80
CA SER A 446 6.12 8.91 -30.74
C SER A 446 6.40 10.08 -31.68
N LYS A 447 7.51 10.81 -31.48
CA LYS A 447 7.95 11.94 -32.31
C LYS A 447 9.04 11.50 -33.29
#